data_dd37acb87f53653493e1ccec03df9d27
#
_entry.id   dd37acb87f53653493e1ccec03df9d27
#
_cell.length_a   1.000
_cell.length_b   1.000
_cell.length_c   1.000
_cell.angle_alpha   90.00
_cell.angle_beta   90.00
_cell.angle_gamma   90.00
#
_symmetry.space_group_name_H-M   'P 1'
#
loop_
_entity.id
_entity.type
_entity.pdbx_description
1 polymer ?
#
loop_
_entity_poly.entity_id
_entity_poly.type
_entity_poly.pdbx_seq_one_letter_code
_entity_poly.pdbx_strand_id
1 'polypeptide(L)'
;MAKLAGFLSGYGYRVVNVGYPSTKFSISDLIDIIRPEIDDAVKKAGVGRVHFVGYSMGGLVIRAFLTRYRPANLGRVVMVGTPNNGSQIADFLKNWPLYRKFYGPAGQQLITDQTAMTALFGTVDFELGIIAGNRTIDPVSSLIIGVRVPNDGKVSVESTRLDGAAAHIVIPANHTFLPVNKTMWSQTLSFLQDGRFTS
;
A
#
# COMPACT_ATOMS: atom_id res chain seq x y z
N MET A 1 2.71 3.90 10.40
CA MET A 1 3.94 3.22 9.91
C MET A 1 5.17 3.46 10.81
N ALA A 2 5.12 4.41 11.79
CA ALA A 2 6.28 4.75 12.64
C ALA A 2 6.94 3.56 13.38
N LYS A 3 6.14 2.61 13.90
CA LYS A 3 6.69 1.41 14.58
C LYS A 3 7.46 0.50 13.61
N LEU A 4 6.96 0.29 12.40
CA LEU A 4 7.70 -0.44 11.36
C LEU A 4 8.99 0.29 10.98
N ALA A 5 8.95 1.64 10.86
CA ALA A 5 10.13 2.43 10.57
C ALA A 5 11.22 2.21 11.63
N GLY A 6 10.87 2.29 12.93
CA GLY A 6 11.81 1.98 14.01
C GLY A 6 12.36 0.55 13.97
N PHE A 7 11.50 -0.42 13.65
CA PHE A 7 11.92 -1.82 13.48
C PHE A 7 12.95 -1.97 12.35
N LEU A 8 12.66 -1.45 11.16
CA LEU A 8 13.58 -1.52 10.02
C LEU A 8 14.90 -0.77 10.27
N SER A 9 14.84 0.38 10.98
CA SER A 9 16.06 1.09 11.38
C SER A 9 16.97 0.25 12.28
N GLY A 10 16.40 -0.60 13.15
CA GLY A 10 17.15 -1.56 13.95
C GLY A 10 17.90 -2.63 13.13
N TYR A 11 17.50 -2.83 11.87
CA TYR A 11 18.17 -3.72 10.91
C TYR A 11 19.04 -2.97 9.89
N GLY A 12 19.42 -1.72 10.18
CA GLY A 12 20.38 -0.96 9.38
C GLY A 12 19.78 -0.17 8.22
N TYR A 13 18.46 -0.16 8.05
CA TYR A 13 17.82 0.69 7.04
C TYR A 13 17.78 2.14 7.50
N ARG A 14 18.14 3.07 6.61
CA ARG A 14 17.80 4.48 6.77
C ARG A 14 16.35 4.67 6.31
N VAL A 15 15.45 4.93 7.23
CA VAL A 15 14.02 5.01 6.95
C VAL A 15 13.53 6.44 6.91
N VAL A 16 12.80 6.80 5.86
CA VAL A 16 12.02 8.05 5.75
C VAL A 16 10.54 7.68 5.79
N ASN A 17 9.80 8.22 6.74
CA ASN A 17 8.38 7.97 6.90
C ASN A 17 7.58 9.14 6.32
N VAL A 18 7.36 9.10 5.01
CA VAL A 18 6.71 10.16 4.24
C VAL A 18 5.26 10.35 4.68
N GLY A 19 4.91 11.55 5.12
CA GLY A 19 3.55 11.96 5.45
C GLY A 19 2.91 12.76 4.33
N TYR A 20 1.61 12.58 4.10
CA TYR A 20 0.87 13.34 3.09
C TYR A 20 -0.60 13.56 3.47
N PRO A 21 -1.22 14.66 3.01
CA PRO A 21 -2.60 15.02 3.34
C PRO A 21 -3.61 14.22 2.50
N SER A 22 -3.75 12.93 2.80
CA SER A 22 -4.47 11.91 2.03
C SER A 22 -5.94 12.23 1.75
N THR A 23 -6.57 13.10 2.55
CA THR A 23 -8.00 13.44 2.43
C THR A 23 -8.25 14.73 1.63
N LYS A 24 -7.18 15.46 1.26
CA LYS A 24 -7.32 16.79 0.63
C LYS A 24 -7.04 16.79 -0.87
N PHE A 25 -6.28 15.82 -1.36
CA PHE A 25 -5.73 15.81 -2.71
C PHE A 25 -6.00 14.49 -3.42
N SER A 26 -5.98 14.51 -4.76
CA SER A 26 -5.99 13.28 -5.57
C SER A 26 -4.67 12.51 -5.43
N ILE A 27 -4.64 11.24 -5.84
CA ILE A 27 -3.37 10.47 -5.86
C ILE A 27 -2.35 11.14 -6.79
N SER A 28 -2.80 11.68 -7.93
CA SER A 28 -1.92 12.41 -8.85
C SER A 28 -1.28 13.63 -8.21
N ASP A 29 -2.02 14.41 -7.41
CA ASP A 29 -1.45 15.55 -6.70
C ASP A 29 -0.53 15.10 -5.56
N LEU A 30 -0.91 14.01 -4.86
CA LEU A 30 -0.12 13.49 -3.76
C LEU A 30 1.28 13.05 -4.19
N ILE A 31 1.44 12.43 -5.37
CA ILE A 31 2.77 12.03 -5.85
C ILE A 31 3.68 13.24 -6.11
N ASP A 32 3.13 14.36 -6.56
CA ASP A 32 3.90 15.60 -6.76
C ASP A 32 4.27 16.25 -5.41
N ILE A 33 3.37 16.20 -4.42
CA ILE A 33 3.60 16.71 -3.06
C ILE A 33 4.73 15.94 -2.35
N ILE A 34 4.74 14.60 -2.46
CA ILE A 34 5.74 13.76 -1.76
C ILE A 34 7.08 13.66 -2.50
N ARG A 35 7.10 14.01 -3.79
CA ARG A 35 8.28 13.87 -4.65
C ARG A 35 9.54 14.50 -4.08
N PRO A 36 9.56 15.75 -3.59
CA PRO A 36 10.79 16.36 -3.08
C PRO A 36 11.41 15.59 -1.92
N GLU A 37 10.60 15.04 -1.02
CA GLU A 37 11.09 14.24 0.11
C GLU A 37 11.67 12.89 -0.34
N ILE A 38 11.04 12.26 -1.34
CA ILE A 38 11.55 11.01 -1.94
C ILE A 38 12.83 11.27 -2.71
N ASP A 39 12.89 12.32 -3.55
CA ASP A 39 14.07 12.70 -4.31
C ASP A 39 15.28 12.98 -3.38
N ASP A 40 15.05 13.64 -2.25
CA ASP A 40 16.09 13.84 -1.22
C ASP A 40 16.56 12.52 -0.59
N ALA A 41 15.61 11.60 -0.29
CA ALA A 41 15.95 10.28 0.22
C ALA A 41 16.76 9.45 -0.79
N VAL A 42 16.37 9.49 -2.08
CA VAL A 42 17.09 8.84 -3.19
C VAL A 42 18.50 9.40 -3.32
N LYS A 43 18.64 10.73 -3.29
CA LYS A 43 19.96 11.40 -3.34
C LYS A 43 20.85 10.98 -2.16
N LYS A 44 20.29 10.91 -0.96
CA LYS A 44 21.01 10.49 0.25
C LYS A 44 21.40 9.01 0.26
N ALA A 45 20.67 8.16 -0.47
CA ALA A 45 20.99 6.75 -0.64
C ALA A 45 22.24 6.53 -1.54
N GLY A 46 22.54 7.48 -2.43
CA GLY A 46 23.67 7.38 -3.35
C GLY A 46 23.57 6.15 -4.25
N VAL A 47 24.55 5.26 -4.18
CA VAL A 47 24.57 3.99 -4.93
C VAL A 47 23.73 2.88 -4.28
N GLY A 48 23.24 3.09 -3.09
CA GLY A 48 22.37 2.15 -2.37
C GLY A 48 20.99 2.05 -2.99
N ARG A 49 20.34 0.89 -2.84
CA ARG A 49 18.97 0.70 -3.31
C ARG A 49 17.95 1.42 -2.41
N VAL A 50 16.94 2.01 -3.03
CA VAL A 50 15.81 2.63 -2.36
C VAL A 50 14.61 1.71 -2.42
N HIS A 51 14.16 1.23 -1.27
CA HIS A 51 13.01 0.37 -1.12
C HIS A 51 11.78 1.18 -0.73
N PHE A 52 10.60 0.69 -1.09
CA PHE A 52 9.34 1.33 -0.74
C PHE A 52 8.46 0.37 0.04
N VAL A 53 7.81 0.89 1.08
CA VAL A 53 6.79 0.14 1.84
C VAL A 53 5.54 0.99 1.96
N GLY A 54 4.43 0.52 1.39
CA GLY A 54 3.13 1.20 1.39
C GLY A 54 2.07 0.43 2.15
N TYR A 55 1.33 1.11 3.02
CA TYR A 55 0.18 0.55 3.71
C TYR A 55 -1.11 1.14 3.15
N SER A 56 -2.09 0.28 2.86
CA SER A 56 -3.41 0.66 2.36
C SER A 56 -3.29 1.54 1.11
N MET A 57 -3.89 2.73 1.09
CA MET A 57 -3.76 3.69 0.01
C MET A 57 -2.29 4.08 -0.29
N GLY A 58 -1.40 4.01 0.71
CA GLY A 58 0.04 4.28 0.51
C GLY A 58 0.69 3.38 -0.54
N GLY A 59 0.22 2.15 -0.71
CA GLY A 59 0.67 1.28 -1.78
C GLY A 59 0.28 1.79 -3.17
N LEU A 60 -0.93 2.33 -3.32
CA LEU A 60 -1.39 2.95 -4.57
C LEU A 60 -0.63 4.23 -4.89
N VAL A 61 -0.35 5.05 -3.87
CA VAL A 61 0.50 6.25 -4.03
C VAL A 61 1.90 5.86 -4.51
N ILE A 62 2.49 4.79 -3.96
CA ILE A 62 3.78 4.27 -4.44
C ILE A 62 3.68 3.81 -5.90
N ARG A 63 2.63 3.07 -6.30
CA ARG A 63 2.45 2.65 -7.69
C ARG A 63 2.40 3.83 -8.63
N ALA A 64 1.54 4.82 -8.35
CA ALA A 64 1.43 6.03 -9.15
C ALA A 64 2.75 6.81 -9.21
N PHE A 65 3.47 6.91 -8.09
CA PHE A 65 4.78 7.52 -8.03
C PHE A 65 5.80 6.80 -8.93
N LEU A 66 5.91 5.48 -8.82
CA LEU A 66 6.85 4.68 -9.61
C LEU A 66 6.53 4.64 -11.10
N THR A 67 5.26 4.80 -11.48
CA THR A 67 4.85 4.95 -12.88
C THR A 67 5.36 6.25 -13.48
N ARG A 68 5.42 7.33 -12.70
CA ARG A 68 5.77 8.67 -13.18
C ARG A 68 7.19 9.12 -12.86
N TYR A 69 7.73 8.72 -11.70
CA TYR A 69 8.98 9.24 -11.12
C TYR A 69 9.89 8.14 -10.60
N ARG A 70 10.06 7.07 -11.34
CA ARG A 70 10.81 5.89 -10.90
C ARG A 70 12.29 6.21 -10.64
N PRO A 71 12.82 5.97 -9.41
CA PRO A 71 14.24 6.11 -9.14
C PRO A 71 15.08 5.09 -9.91
N ALA A 72 16.25 5.51 -10.42
CA ALA A 72 17.16 4.61 -11.13
C ALA A 72 17.71 3.48 -10.23
N ASN A 73 17.84 3.76 -8.91
CA ASN A 73 18.28 2.79 -7.89
C ASN A 73 17.11 2.16 -7.14
N LEU A 74 15.95 2.01 -7.79
CA LEU A 74 14.79 1.32 -7.20
C LEU A 74 15.20 -0.07 -6.72
N GLY A 75 14.89 -0.35 -5.46
CA GLY A 75 14.99 -1.65 -4.84
C GLY A 75 13.65 -2.41 -4.89
N ARG A 76 13.29 -3.02 -3.77
CA ARG A 76 12.06 -3.79 -3.62
C ARG A 76 10.92 -2.94 -3.09
N VAL A 77 9.70 -3.35 -3.42
CA VAL A 77 8.47 -2.71 -2.98
C VAL A 77 7.65 -3.70 -2.16
N VAL A 78 7.14 -3.28 -1.01
CA VAL A 78 6.19 -4.08 -0.22
C VAL A 78 4.89 -3.30 -0.07
N MET A 79 3.78 -3.92 -0.43
CA MET A 79 2.44 -3.38 -0.26
C MET A 79 1.68 -4.17 0.80
N VAL A 80 1.13 -3.46 1.79
CA VAL A 80 0.46 -4.04 2.95
C VAL A 80 -1.00 -3.60 2.97
N GLY A 81 -1.92 -4.55 2.82
CA GLY A 81 -3.37 -4.28 2.81
C GLY A 81 -3.79 -3.25 1.74
N THR A 82 -3.10 -3.22 0.61
CA THR A 82 -3.35 -2.26 -0.47
C THR A 82 -4.45 -2.78 -1.39
N PRO A 83 -5.52 -2.00 -1.65
CA PRO A 83 -6.60 -2.39 -2.55
C PRO A 83 -6.19 -2.19 -4.02
N ASN A 84 -5.29 -3.04 -4.54
CA ASN A 84 -4.71 -2.95 -5.87
C ASN A 84 -5.73 -3.05 -7.01
N ASN A 85 -6.84 -3.77 -6.78
CA ASN A 85 -7.96 -3.92 -7.71
C ASN A 85 -9.20 -3.12 -7.24
N GLY A 86 -8.99 -2.01 -6.53
CA GLY A 86 -10.05 -1.20 -5.96
C GLY A 86 -10.60 -1.74 -4.64
N SER A 87 -11.58 -1.07 -4.09
CA SER A 87 -12.20 -1.41 -2.81
C SER A 87 -13.71 -1.43 -2.94
N GLN A 88 -14.32 -2.59 -2.65
CA GLN A 88 -15.78 -2.74 -2.63
C GLN A 88 -16.43 -1.77 -1.62
N ILE A 89 -15.75 -1.47 -0.51
CA ILE A 89 -16.22 -0.48 0.46
C ILE A 89 -16.21 0.91 -0.16
N ALA A 90 -15.16 1.26 -0.92
CA ALA A 90 -15.10 2.54 -1.63
C ALA A 90 -16.22 2.65 -2.67
N ASP A 91 -16.47 1.59 -3.44
CA ASP A 91 -17.56 1.54 -4.41
C ASP A 91 -18.93 1.70 -3.76
N PHE A 92 -19.18 1.02 -2.66
CA PHE A 92 -20.45 1.10 -1.93
C PHE A 92 -20.68 2.48 -1.33
N LEU A 93 -19.64 3.10 -0.78
CA LEU A 93 -19.74 4.37 -0.04
C LEU A 93 -19.43 5.62 -0.89
N LYS A 94 -19.00 5.48 -2.14
CA LYS A 94 -18.55 6.62 -3.00
C LYS A 94 -19.56 7.75 -3.12
N ASN A 95 -20.85 7.44 -3.07
CA ASN A 95 -21.93 8.43 -3.17
C ASN A 95 -22.39 9.00 -1.81
N TRP A 96 -21.82 8.50 -0.71
CA TRP A 96 -22.18 9.01 0.60
C TRP A 96 -21.40 10.30 0.92
N PRO A 97 -22.09 11.42 1.24
CA PRO A 97 -21.43 12.70 1.52
C PRO A 97 -20.40 12.60 2.64
N LEU A 98 -20.69 11.79 3.66
CA LEU A 98 -19.82 11.58 4.80
C LEU A 98 -18.54 10.83 4.39
N TYR A 99 -18.64 9.80 3.54
CA TYR A 99 -17.48 9.08 2.98
C TYR A 99 -16.58 10.04 2.18
N ARG A 100 -17.17 10.84 1.31
CA ARG A 100 -16.45 11.85 0.50
C ARG A 100 -15.71 12.85 1.37
N LYS A 101 -16.35 13.28 2.48
CA LYS A 101 -15.73 14.22 3.44
C LYS A 101 -14.55 13.61 4.19
N PHE A 102 -14.64 12.32 4.60
CA PHE A 102 -13.59 11.67 5.39
C PHE A 102 -12.44 11.10 4.56
N TYR A 103 -12.70 10.60 3.35
CA TYR A 103 -11.71 9.94 2.51
C TYR A 103 -11.19 10.81 1.37
N GLY A 104 -11.82 11.97 1.13
CA GLY A 104 -11.37 12.97 0.16
C GLY A 104 -11.26 12.48 -1.29
N PRO A 105 -10.61 13.28 -2.16
CA PRO A 105 -10.45 12.94 -3.58
C PRO A 105 -9.66 11.65 -3.82
N ALA A 106 -8.57 11.40 -3.06
CA ALA A 106 -7.79 10.17 -3.19
C ALA A 106 -8.60 8.93 -2.85
N GLY A 107 -9.44 8.97 -1.81
CA GLY A 107 -10.32 7.87 -1.45
C GLY A 107 -11.36 7.53 -2.51
N GLN A 108 -11.78 8.49 -3.31
CA GLN A 108 -12.70 8.28 -4.42
C GLN A 108 -12.04 7.60 -5.64
N GLN A 109 -10.72 7.64 -5.74
CA GLN A 109 -9.95 6.93 -6.76
C GLN A 109 -9.72 5.44 -6.42
N LEU A 110 -10.17 4.97 -5.24
CA LEU A 110 -10.11 3.56 -4.81
C LEU A 110 -11.26 2.71 -5.35
N ILE A 111 -11.97 3.18 -6.37
CA ILE A 111 -13.06 2.43 -7.03
C ILE A 111 -12.51 1.27 -7.87
N THR A 112 -13.36 0.32 -8.21
CA THR A 112 -12.97 -0.89 -8.97
C THR A 112 -12.95 -0.69 -10.49
N ASP A 113 -12.95 0.54 -11.00
CA ASP A 113 -12.79 0.82 -12.43
C ASP A 113 -11.36 0.50 -12.89
N GLN A 114 -11.21 -0.67 -13.54
CA GLN A 114 -9.94 -1.20 -13.99
C GLN A 114 -9.24 -0.31 -15.02
N THR A 115 -10.00 0.39 -15.88
CA THR A 115 -9.41 1.26 -16.90
C THR A 115 -8.76 2.48 -16.26
N ALA A 116 -9.47 3.13 -15.34
CA ALA A 116 -8.95 4.27 -14.59
C ALA A 116 -7.77 3.86 -13.70
N MET A 117 -7.84 2.68 -13.07
CA MET A 117 -6.78 2.12 -12.25
C MET A 117 -5.50 1.85 -13.07
N THR A 118 -5.63 1.23 -14.23
CA THR A 118 -4.48 0.94 -15.10
C THR A 118 -3.83 2.21 -15.62
N ALA A 119 -4.62 3.20 -16.02
CA ALA A 119 -4.10 4.48 -16.50
C ALA A 119 -3.30 5.24 -15.42
N LEU A 120 -3.72 5.17 -14.16
CA LEU A 120 -3.08 5.88 -13.05
C LEU A 120 -1.88 5.12 -12.45
N PHE A 121 -1.96 3.78 -12.36
CA PHE A 121 -1.03 2.98 -11.58
C PHE A 121 -0.07 2.13 -12.42
N GLY A 122 -0.25 2.09 -13.74
CA GLY A 122 0.60 1.31 -14.64
C GLY A 122 0.63 -0.20 -14.36
N THR A 123 1.56 -0.87 -15.00
CA THR A 123 1.85 -2.29 -14.78
C THR A 123 3.02 -2.46 -13.80
N VAL A 124 3.09 -3.61 -13.14
CA VAL A 124 4.21 -3.94 -12.25
C VAL A 124 5.36 -4.52 -13.07
N ASP A 125 6.47 -3.80 -13.10
CA ASP A 125 7.73 -4.19 -13.73
C ASP A 125 8.92 -4.08 -12.75
N PHE A 126 8.61 -4.16 -11.45
CA PHE A 126 9.54 -4.09 -10.33
C PHE A 126 9.27 -5.22 -9.32
N GLU A 127 10.26 -5.52 -8.48
CA GLU A 127 10.18 -6.61 -7.50
C GLU A 127 9.20 -6.23 -6.36
N LEU A 128 7.98 -6.78 -6.42
CA LEU A 128 6.86 -6.46 -5.53
C LEU A 128 6.45 -7.64 -4.66
N GLY A 129 6.43 -7.43 -3.33
CA GLY A 129 5.79 -8.30 -2.36
C GLY A 129 4.48 -7.72 -1.83
N ILE A 130 3.47 -8.55 -1.67
CA ILE A 130 2.16 -8.15 -1.15
C ILE A 130 1.85 -8.92 0.12
N ILE A 131 1.44 -8.19 1.17
CA ILE A 131 0.97 -8.75 2.44
C ILE A 131 -0.50 -8.37 2.62
N ALA A 132 -1.38 -9.36 2.64
CA ALA A 132 -2.81 -9.20 2.90
C ALA A 132 -3.18 -9.64 4.31
N GLY A 133 -4.18 -8.99 4.92
CA GLY A 133 -4.82 -9.46 6.13
C GLY A 133 -6.10 -10.25 5.83
N ASN A 134 -6.46 -11.21 6.70
CA ASN A 134 -7.70 -12.00 6.53
C ASN A 134 -8.56 -12.09 7.81
N ARG A 135 -8.35 -11.19 8.76
CA ARG A 135 -9.19 -11.09 9.96
C ARG A 135 -9.94 -9.78 9.97
N THR A 136 -11.20 -9.82 10.31
CA THR A 136 -12.01 -8.63 10.47
C THR A 136 -12.50 -8.52 11.91
N ILE A 137 -12.62 -7.28 12.37
CA ILE A 137 -13.33 -6.88 13.59
C ILE A 137 -14.51 -5.96 13.27
N ASP A 138 -14.75 -5.71 11.99
CA ASP A 138 -15.78 -4.82 11.46
C ASP A 138 -16.84 -5.64 10.70
N PRO A 139 -17.94 -6.06 11.36
CA PRO A 139 -18.95 -6.89 10.73
C PRO A 139 -19.70 -6.16 9.60
N VAL A 140 -19.82 -4.84 9.67
CA VAL A 140 -20.52 -4.04 8.64
C VAL A 140 -19.68 -4.02 7.34
N SER A 141 -18.39 -3.72 7.45
CA SER A 141 -17.49 -3.77 6.29
C SER A 141 -17.39 -5.16 5.70
N SER A 142 -17.39 -6.21 6.54
CA SER A 142 -17.40 -7.60 6.07
C SER A 142 -18.67 -7.98 5.33
N LEU A 143 -19.82 -7.44 5.75
CA LEU A 143 -21.07 -7.65 5.04
C LEU A 143 -21.04 -7.02 3.63
N ILE A 144 -20.47 -5.82 3.51
CA ILE A 144 -20.31 -5.10 2.23
C ILE A 144 -19.35 -5.85 1.29
N ILE A 145 -18.22 -6.35 1.81
CA ILE A 145 -17.24 -7.12 1.02
C ILE A 145 -17.78 -8.50 0.65
N GLY A 146 -18.60 -9.07 1.51
CA GLY A 146 -19.12 -10.43 1.43
C GLY A 146 -18.67 -11.29 2.60
N VAL A 147 -19.63 -11.83 3.36
CA VAL A 147 -19.39 -12.56 4.63
C VAL A 147 -18.42 -13.75 4.48
N ARG A 148 -18.38 -14.36 3.29
CA ARG A 148 -17.51 -15.52 2.99
C ARG A 148 -16.21 -15.14 2.28
N VAL A 149 -16.01 -13.86 1.97
CA VAL A 149 -14.81 -13.40 1.27
C VAL A 149 -13.73 -13.09 2.32
N PRO A 150 -12.56 -13.75 2.26
CA PRO A 150 -11.45 -13.44 3.15
C PRO A 150 -11.05 -11.96 3.03
N ASN A 151 -11.08 -11.24 4.16
CA ASN A 151 -10.80 -9.80 4.18
C ASN A 151 -10.25 -9.37 5.54
N ASP A 152 -9.64 -8.19 5.57
CA ASP A 152 -9.08 -7.58 6.78
C ASP A 152 -10.04 -6.58 7.47
N GLY A 153 -11.27 -6.47 7.00
CA GLY A 153 -12.28 -5.52 7.46
C GLY A 153 -12.34 -4.23 6.63
N LYS A 154 -11.46 -4.04 5.64
CA LYS A 154 -11.47 -2.90 4.72
C LYS A 154 -11.17 -3.31 3.29
N VAL A 155 -10.32 -4.31 3.11
CA VAL A 155 -9.83 -4.78 1.80
C VAL A 155 -9.95 -6.29 1.77
N SER A 156 -10.52 -6.86 0.71
CA SER A 156 -10.52 -8.30 0.51
C SER A 156 -9.13 -8.78 0.10
N VAL A 157 -8.80 -10.02 0.46
CA VAL A 157 -7.53 -10.64 0.04
C VAL A 157 -7.39 -10.61 -1.48
N GLU A 158 -8.48 -10.87 -2.20
CA GLU A 158 -8.49 -10.83 -3.68
C GLU A 158 -8.19 -9.43 -4.21
N SER A 159 -8.76 -8.39 -3.61
CA SER A 159 -8.50 -7.00 -3.99
C SER A 159 -7.04 -6.56 -3.79
N THR A 160 -6.28 -7.26 -2.93
CA THR A 160 -4.85 -6.96 -2.75
C THR A 160 -3.98 -7.55 -3.84
N ARG A 161 -4.43 -8.55 -4.60
CA ARG A 161 -3.67 -9.19 -5.66
C ARG A 161 -3.32 -8.20 -6.76
N LEU A 162 -2.20 -8.45 -7.42
CA LEU A 162 -1.75 -7.63 -8.54
C LEU A 162 -0.87 -8.49 -9.45
N ASP A 163 -1.19 -8.49 -10.73
CA ASP A 163 -0.40 -9.18 -11.74
C ASP A 163 1.02 -8.59 -11.79
N GLY A 164 2.00 -9.46 -11.93
CA GLY A 164 3.42 -9.07 -11.89
C GLY A 164 4.02 -9.02 -10.48
N ALA A 165 3.24 -9.22 -9.41
CA ALA A 165 3.81 -9.33 -8.07
C ALA A 165 4.67 -10.60 -7.93
N ALA A 166 5.88 -10.47 -7.38
CA ALA A 166 6.81 -11.58 -7.16
C ALA A 166 6.32 -12.53 -6.06
N ALA A 167 5.63 -12.02 -5.04
CA ALA A 167 5.09 -12.82 -3.95
C ALA A 167 3.85 -12.17 -3.32
N HIS A 168 2.92 -13.01 -2.85
CA HIS A 168 1.72 -12.58 -2.13
C HIS A 168 1.49 -13.52 -0.95
N ILE A 169 1.40 -12.97 0.26
CA ILE A 169 1.07 -13.74 1.47
C ILE A 169 -0.16 -13.18 2.17
N VAL A 170 -0.79 -14.06 2.95
CA VAL A 170 -1.95 -13.71 3.78
C VAL A 170 -1.61 -13.99 5.23
N ILE A 171 -1.78 -13.00 6.09
CA ILE A 171 -1.52 -13.13 7.53
C ILE A 171 -2.81 -12.92 8.34
N PRO A 172 -2.94 -13.52 9.54
CA PRO A 172 -4.13 -13.39 10.38
C PRO A 172 -4.14 -12.03 11.10
N ALA A 173 -4.39 -10.95 10.34
CA ALA A 173 -4.44 -9.59 10.86
C ALA A 173 -5.62 -8.82 10.26
N ASN A 174 -6.14 -7.84 11.01
CA ASN A 174 -7.11 -6.88 10.48
C ASN A 174 -6.44 -5.60 10.01
N HIS A 175 -7.14 -4.84 9.19
CA HIS A 175 -6.61 -3.64 8.53
C HIS A 175 -5.99 -2.65 9.51
N THR A 176 -6.71 -2.30 10.57
CA THR A 176 -6.28 -1.28 11.53
C THR A 176 -4.98 -1.66 12.25
N PHE A 177 -4.78 -2.94 12.54
CA PHE A 177 -3.61 -3.41 13.28
C PHE A 177 -2.49 -3.96 12.38
N LEU A 178 -2.68 -4.06 11.07
CA LEU A 178 -1.59 -4.43 10.13
C LEU A 178 -0.31 -3.62 10.37
N PRO A 179 -0.34 -2.27 10.48
CA PRO A 179 0.89 -1.48 10.64
C PRO A 179 1.68 -1.75 11.93
N VAL A 180 1.06 -2.39 12.92
CA VAL A 180 1.69 -2.72 14.21
C VAL A 180 1.86 -4.22 14.42
N ASN A 181 1.54 -5.04 13.42
CA ASN A 181 1.65 -6.50 13.47
C ASN A 181 3.11 -6.94 13.29
N LYS A 182 3.64 -7.71 14.25
CA LYS A 182 5.05 -8.15 14.23
C LYS A 182 5.33 -9.13 13.09
N THR A 183 4.38 -10.00 12.73
CA THR A 183 4.53 -10.90 11.58
C THR A 183 4.63 -10.08 10.29
N MET A 184 3.81 -9.04 10.12
CA MET A 184 3.92 -8.14 8.98
C MET A 184 5.30 -7.46 8.93
N TRP A 185 5.87 -7.07 10.08
CA TRP A 185 7.21 -6.46 10.11
C TRP A 185 8.30 -7.43 9.67
N SER A 186 8.30 -8.66 10.22
CA SER A 186 9.30 -9.68 9.87
C SER A 186 9.19 -10.08 8.39
N GLN A 187 7.99 -10.23 7.87
CA GLN A 187 7.76 -10.55 6.47
C GLN A 187 8.19 -9.39 5.55
N THR A 188 7.91 -8.14 5.95
CA THR A 188 8.41 -6.97 5.23
C THR A 188 9.94 -6.98 5.17
N LEU A 189 10.62 -7.19 6.31
CA LEU A 189 12.08 -7.26 6.37
C LEU A 189 12.63 -8.36 5.46
N SER A 190 12.08 -9.59 5.57
CA SER A 190 12.49 -10.72 4.74
C SER A 190 12.38 -10.40 3.24
N PHE A 191 11.25 -9.82 2.81
CA PHE A 191 11.08 -9.45 1.41
C PHE A 191 12.07 -8.36 0.99
N LEU A 192 12.31 -7.34 1.82
CA LEU A 192 13.27 -6.29 1.50
C LEU A 192 14.71 -6.83 1.39
N GLN A 193 15.09 -7.84 2.17
CA GLN A 193 16.41 -8.45 2.16
C GLN A 193 16.59 -9.48 1.04
N ASP A 194 15.60 -10.37 0.86
CA ASP A 194 15.77 -11.61 0.09
C ASP A 194 14.85 -11.70 -1.14
N GLY A 195 13.89 -10.77 -1.33
CA GLY A 195 12.89 -10.82 -2.40
C GLY A 195 11.82 -11.90 -2.21
N ARG A 196 11.74 -12.48 -1.02
CA ARG A 196 10.77 -13.53 -0.67
C ARG A 196 10.28 -13.38 0.76
N PHE A 197 9.09 -13.89 1.00
CA PHE A 197 8.56 -14.04 2.34
C PHE A 197 9.08 -15.35 2.97
N THR A 198 9.20 -15.37 4.30
CA THR A 198 9.51 -16.60 5.04
C THR A 198 8.24 -17.43 5.25
N SER A 199 8.41 -18.75 5.28
CA SER A 199 7.36 -19.73 5.59
C SER A 199 6.91 -19.62 7.04
#